data_e259b08254c736d9e713d56c6e5d9851
#
_entry.id   e259b08254c736d9e713d56c6e5d9851
#
_cell.length_a   1.000
_cell.length_b   1.000
_cell.length_c   1.000
_cell.angle_alpha   90.00
_cell.angle_beta   90.00
_cell.angle_gamma   90.00
#
_symmetry.space_group_name_H-M   'P 1'
#
loop_
_entity.id
_entity.type
_entity.pdbx_description
1 polymer ?
#
loop_
_entity_poly.entity_id
_entity_poly.type
_entity_poly.pdbx_seq_one_letter_code
_entity_poly.pdbx_strand_id
1 'polypeptide(L)'
;MGIKRHIKKYKIILAAFIVAGITGCDVLHDDLDQCDLFLKFRYDYNMANKDWFAEQVEEVKVFVFDTQGKYIQTLTDNGHSLKSPDYCMLIPYRLKGCTAVVWAGKTDKFYQLPTMDTGDPINKLTLKYEPENNISNNHLDALWHSGPL
;
A
#
# COMPACT_ATOMS: atom_id res chain seq x y z
N MET A 1 43.22 -56.63 2.30
CA MET A 1 42.58 -56.12 1.05
C MET A 1 41.25 -55.42 1.29
N GLY A 2 40.87 -55.14 2.57
CA GLY A 2 39.58 -54.52 2.93
C GLY A 2 39.53 -53.02 3.03
N ILE A 3 40.59 -52.36 3.45
CA ILE A 3 40.61 -50.92 3.82
C ILE A 3 40.40 -50.00 2.63
N LYS A 4 40.95 -50.29 1.45
CA LYS A 4 40.75 -49.47 0.24
C LYS A 4 39.30 -49.44 -0.26
N ARG A 5 38.50 -50.45 0.05
CA ARG A 5 37.10 -50.54 -0.40
C ARG A 5 36.18 -49.69 0.47
N HIS A 6 36.48 -49.49 1.73
CA HIS A 6 35.71 -48.62 2.61
C HIS A 6 35.98 -47.14 2.34
N ILE A 7 37.21 -46.74 2.05
CA ILE A 7 37.56 -45.36 1.73
C ILE A 7 36.86 -44.90 0.45
N LYS A 8 36.71 -45.77 -0.55
CA LYS A 8 35.95 -45.44 -1.77
C LYS A 8 34.48 -45.21 -1.51
N LYS A 9 33.86 -45.99 -0.63
CA LYS A 9 32.44 -45.82 -0.23
C LYS A 9 32.23 -44.52 0.50
N TYR A 10 33.10 -44.13 1.44
CA TYR A 10 33.01 -42.86 2.16
C TYR A 10 33.20 -41.64 1.26
N LYS A 11 34.07 -41.71 0.27
CA LYS A 11 34.26 -40.62 -0.71
C LYS A 11 33.01 -40.43 -1.59
N ILE A 12 32.32 -41.50 -1.96
CA ILE A 12 31.09 -41.43 -2.76
C ILE A 12 29.92 -40.85 -1.91
N ILE A 13 29.80 -41.24 -0.63
CA ILE A 13 28.80 -40.73 0.28
C ILE A 13 29.05 -39.25 0.59
N LEU A 14 30.29 -38.85 0.82
CA LEU A 14 30.65 -37.44 1.03
C LEU A 14 30.38 -36.57 -0.20
N ALA A 15 30.68 -37.07 -1.40
CA ALA A 15 30.39 -36.37 -2.65
C ALA A 15 28.86 -36.24 -2.88
N ALA A 16 28.06 -37.25 -2.53
CA ALA A 16 26.59 -37.20 -2.62
C ALA A 16 25.99 -36.16 -1.63
N PHE A 17 26.57 -36.02 -0.44
CA PHE A 17 26.13 -35.01 0.53
C PHE A 17 26.45 -33.58 0.09
N ILE A 18 27.59 -33.37 -0.58
CA ILE A 18 27.96 -32.03 -1.09
C ILE A 18 27.05 -31.63 -2.26
N VAL A 19 26.67 -32.57 -3.14
CA VAL A 19 25.77 -32.29 -4.26
C VAL A 19 24.33 -32.01 -3.78
N ALA A 20 23.86 -32.70 -2.71
CA ALA A 20 22.55 -32.43 -2.13
C ALA A 20 22.47 -31.09 -1.38
N GLY A 21 23.61 -30.54 -0.91
CA GLY A 21 23.67 -29.25 -0.22
C GLY A 21 23.64 -28.02 -1.14
N ILE A 22 23.84 -28.19 -2.46
CA ILE A 22 23.92 -27.07 -3.41
C ILE A 22 22.57 -26.77 -4.08
N THR A 23 21.59 -27.69 -4.00
CA THR A 23 20.27 -27.49 -4.59
C THR A 23 19.26 -26.82 -3.66
N GLY A 24 19.69 -26.43 -2.44
CA GLY A 24 18.80 -25.85 -1.42
C GLY A 24 18.62 -24.33 -1.47
N CYS A 25 19.31 -23.62 -2.35
CA CYS A 25 19.25 -22.15 -2.35
C CYS A 25 18.23 -21.54 -3.33
N ASP A 26 17.69 -22.32 -4.29
CA ASP A 26 16.71 -21.79 -5.25
C ASP A 26 15.25 -21.88 -4.79
N VAL A 27 14.97 -22.56 -3.65
CA VAL A 27 13.60 -22.73 -3.16
C VAL A 27 13.15 -21.58 -2.24
N LEU A 28 14.04 -20.63 -1.91
CA LEU A 28 13.75 -19.49 -1.05
C LEU A 28 13.73 -18.14 -1.79
N HIS A 29 13.80 -18.13 -3.09
CA HIS A 29 13.33 -17.01 -3.88
C HIS A 29 11.83 -17.20 -4.11
N ASP A 30 11.04 -16.98 -3.06
CA ASP A 30 9.72 -16.43 -3.29
C ASP A 30 9.93 -15.23 -4.21
N ASP A 31 9.22 -15.22 -5.33
CA ASP A 31 9.19 -14.08 -6.25
C ASP A 31 8.71 -12.85 -5.47
N LEU A 32 9.63 -12.19 -4.75
CA LEU A 32 9.38 -10.93 -4.05
C LEU A 32 8.85 -9.86 -5.02
N ASP A 33 9.04 -10.11 -6.31
CA ASP A 33 8.48 -9.30 -7.38
C ASP A 33 6.95 -9.40 -7.52
N GLN A 34 6.29 -10.38 -6.88
CA GLN A 34 4.83 -10.56 -6.90
C GLN A 34 4.16 -10.24 -5.56
N CYS A 35 4.90 -9.73 -4.56
CA CYS A 35 4.31 -9.36 -3.29
C CYS A 35 3.46 -8.10 -3.44
N ASP A 36 2.22 -8.18 -2.98
CA ASP A 36 1.34 -7.03 -2.85
C ASP A 36 1.90 -6.01 -1.87
N LEU A 37 1.65 -4.75 -2.13
CA LEU A 37 2.04 -3.64 -1.27
C LEU A 37 0.88 -3.28 -0.36
N PHE A 38 1.17 -3.05 0.93
CA PHE A 38 0.19 -2.58 1.89
C PHE A 38 0.49 -1.13 2.27
N LEU A 39 -0.52 -0.26 2.14
CA LEU A 39 -0.46 1.10 2.68
C LEU A 39 -1.05 1.11 4.08
N LYS A 40 -0.25 1.52 5.06
CA LYS A 40 -0.70 1.78 6.42
C LYS A 40 -0.86 3.28 6.61
N PHE A 41 -1.98 3.67 7.21
CA PHE A 41 -2.31 5.08 7.45
C PHE A 41 -2.12 5.41 8.93
N ARG A 42 -1.64 6.62 9.19
CA ARG A 42 -1.50 7.15 10.55
C ARG A 42 -1.86 8.64 10.57
N TYR A 43 -2.55 9.04 11.62
CA TYR A 43 -2.79 10.44 11.94
C TYR A 43 -2.27 10.73 13.35
N ASP A 44 -0.95 10.84 13.49
CA ASP A 44 -0.25 11.06 14.75
C ASP A 44 0.42 12.46 14.84
N TYR A 45 0.41 13.25 13.76
CA TYR A 45 0.87 14.63 13.77
C TYR A 45 -0.20 15.56 14.36
N ASN A 46 -0.41 15.43 15.67
CA ASN A 46 -1.39 16.19 16.44
C ASN A 46 -0.84 16.49 17.84
N MET A 47 -1.49 17.41 18.56
CA MET A 47 -1.05 17.83 19.89
C MET A 47 -1.07 16.71 20.95
N ALA A 48 -1.85 15.67 20.75
CA ALA A 48 -1.97 14.54 21.68
C ALA A 48 -0.93 13.45 21.45
N ASN A 49 -0.14 13.52 20.36
CA ASN A 49 0.80 12.48 19.93
C ASN A 49 0.18 11.07 19.89
N LYS A 50 -1.10 11.01 19.55
CA LYS A 50 -1.87 9.77 19.45
C LYS A 50 -2.31 9.57 18.01
N ASP A 51 -2.28 8.33 17.53
CA ASP A 51 -2.88 7.99 16.25
C ASP A 51 -4.41 8.06 16.35
N TRP A 52 -5.01 9.04 15.67
CA TRP A 52 -6.44 9.25 15.62
C TRP A 52 -7.09 8.72 14.34
N PHE A 53 -6.36 8.00 13.51
CA PHE A 53 -6.88 7.55 12.22
C PHE A 53 -8.17 6.73 12.39
N ALA A 54 -8.13 5.69 13.21
CA ALA A 54 -9.28 4.79 13.39
C ALA A 54 -10.51 5.49 13.99
N GLU A 55 -10.32 6.52 14.81
CA GLU A 55 -11.42 7.25 15.44
C GLU A 55 -12.04 8.30 14.51
N GLN A 56 -11.24 8.95 13.68
CA GLN A 56 -11.66 10.15 12.95
C GLN A 56 -11.91 9.92 11.46
N VAL A 57 -11.22 8.95 10.83
CA VAL A 57 -11.35 8.73 9.39
C VAL A 57 -12.49 7.78 9.10
N GLU A 58 -13.40 8.16 8.21
CA GLU A 58 -14.55 7.37 7.79
C GLU A 58 -14.46 6.88 6.34
N GLU A 59 -13.66 7.52 5.53
CA GLU A 59 -13.41 7.14 4.14
C GLU A 59 -11.96 7.43 3.76
N VAL A 60 -11.38 6.54 2.97
CA VAL A 60 -10.06 6.73 2.35
C VAL A 60 -10.20 6.51 0.85
N LYS A 61 -9.66 7.44 0.07
CA LYS A 61 -9.53 7.34 -1.39
C LYS A 61 -8.06 7.44 -1.76
N VAL A 62 -7.56 6.44 -2.45
CA VAL A 62 -6.18 6.40 -2.97
C VAL A 62 -6.24 6.51 -4.49
N PHE A 63 -5.82 7.64 -5.02
CA PHE A 63 -5.70 7.88 -6.44
C PHE A 63 -4.33 7.43 -6.91
N VAL A 64 -4.30 6.53 -7.87
CA VAL A 64 -3.07 5.92 -8.38
C VAL A 64 -2.77 6.46 -9.77
N PHE A 65 -1.52 6.90 -9.95
CA PHE A 65 -0.99 7.45 -11.18
C PHE A 65 0.24 6.66 -11.62
N ASP A 66 0.46 6.56 -12.91
CA ASP A 66 1.67 5.95 -13.45
C ASP A 66 2.91 6.83 -13.25
N THR A 67 4.06 6.35 -13.70
CA THR A 67 5.35 7.08 -13.63
C THR A 67 5.38 8.38 -14.43
N GLN A 68 4.39 8.61 -15.30
CA GLN A 68 4.22 9.84 -16.07
C GLN A 68 3.17 10.79 -15.46
N GLY A 69 2.64 10.44 -14.28
CA GLY A 69 1.59 11.20 -13.61
C GLY A 69 0.22 11.09 -14.29
N LYS A 70 -0.03 9.98 -14.99
CA LYS A 70 -1.34 9.70 -15.62
C LYS A 70 -2.17 8.82 -14.71
N TYR A 71 -3.43 9.20 -14.53
CA TYR A 71 -4.37 8.47 -13.68
C TYR A 71 -4.63 7.05 -14.19
N ILE A 72 -4.58 6.08 -13.30
CA ILE A 72 -4.86 4.67 -13.56
C ILE A 72 -6.20 4.28 -12.95
N GLN A 73 -6.32 4.42 -11.63
CA GLN A 73 -7.52 4.01 -10.88
C GLN A 73 -7.58 4.66 -9.51
N THR A 74 -8.76 4.62 -8.89
CA THR A 74 -8.95 4.95 -7.47
C THR A 74 -9.26 3.68 -6.69
N LEU A 75 -8.61 3.51 -5.55
CA LEU A 75 -8.97 2.54 -4.54
C LEU A 75 -9.71 3.27 -3.43
N THR A 76 -10.85 2.75 -3.01
CA THR A 76 -11.67 3.37 -1.96
C THR A 76 -11.99 2.34 -0.89
N ASP A 77 -11.86 2.73 0.35
CA ASP A 77 -12.36 1.97 1.49
C ASP A 77 -13.09 2.90 2.47
N ASN A 78 -14.10 2.38 3.13
CA ASN A 78 -14.93 3.13 4.04
C ASN A 78 -15.52 2.26 5.16
N GLY A 79 -16.04 2.91 6.20
CA GLY A 79 -16.81 2.27 7.24
C GLY A 79 -15.98 1.47 8.23
N HIS A 80 -16.45 0.26 8.55
CA HIS A 80 -15.97 -0.49 9.72
C HIS A 80 -14.54 -1.00 9.61
N SER A 81 -14.05 -1.29 8.40
CA SER A 81 -12.67 -1.74 8.16
C SER A 81 -11.64 -0.74 8.66
N LEU A 82 -11.90 0.56 8.47
CA LEU A 82 -11.01 1.66 8.87
C LEU A 82 -10.86 1.80 10.40
N LYS A 83 -11.77 1.20 11.17
CA LYS A 83 -11.75 1.28 12.65
C LYS A 83 -10.80 0.29 13.30
N SER A 84 -10.23 -0.62 12.53
CA SER A 84 -9.21 -1.54 13.03
C SER A 84 -7.88 -0.82 13.26
N PRO A 85 -7.21 -0.99 14.41
CA PRO A 85 -5.89 -0.42 14.65
C PRO A 85 -4.80 -1.00 13.72
N ASP A 86 -5.06 -2.16 13.14
CA ASP A 86 -4.17 -2.83 12.18
C ASP A 86 -4.60 -2.63 10.72
N TYR A 87 -5.50 -1.68 10.47
CA TYR A 87 -5.96 -1.41 9.13
C TYR A 87 -4.81 -1.09 8.18
N CYS A 88 -4.84 -1.74 7.03
CA CYS A 88 -3.99 -1.43 5.89
C CYS A 88 -4.76 -1.68 4.59
N MET A 89 -4.51 -0.87 3.59
CA MET A 89 -5.09 -1.01 2.25
C MET A 89 -4.15 -1.79 1.35
N LEU A 90 -4.66 -2.85 0.73
CA LEU A 90 -3.92 -3.63 -0.24
C LEU A 90 -3.79 -2.85 -1.56
N ILE A 91 -2.55 -2.66 -2.01
CA ILE A 91 -2.25 -2.11 -3.34
C ILE A 91 -1.82 -3.28 -4.23
N PRO A 92 -2.57 -3.60 -5.28
CA PRO A 92 -2.23 -4.70 -6.18
C PRO A 92 -0.83 -4.54 -6.78
N TYR A 93 -0.06 -5.60 -6.85
CA TYR A 93 1.31 -5.63 -7.40
C TYR A 93 1.45 -4.93 -8.76
N ARG A 94 0.45 -5.04 -9.63
CA ARG A 94 0.43 -4.36 -10.93
C ARG A 94 0.61 -2.84 -10.86
N LEU A 95 0.47 -2.25 -9.67
CA LEU A 95 0.62 -0.82 -9.41
C LEU A 95 1.99 -0.47 -8.81
N LYS A 96 2.93 -1.41 -8.77
CA LYS A 96 4.31 -1.17 -8.31
C LYS A 96 4.97 -0.07 -9.16
N GLY A 97 5.63 0.86 -8.48
CA GLY A 97 6.28 2.01 -9.12
C GLY A 97 5.34 3.14 -9.53
N CYS A 98 4.04 3.03 -9.22
CA CYS A 98 3.08 4.09 -9.41
C CYS A 98 3.18 5.13 -8.29
N THR A 99 2.66 6.33 -8.56
CA THR A 99 2.50 7.40 -7.57
C THR A 99 1.09 7.30 -6.98
N ALA A 100 0.98 7.38 -5.66
CA ALA A 100 -0.30 7.41 -4.96
C ALA A 100 -0.53 8.79 -4.32
N VAL A 101 -1.77 9.29 -4.39
CA VAL A 101 -2.24 10.45 -3.65
C VAL A 101 -3.44 10.02 -2.82
N VAL A 102 -3.37 10.26 -1.52
CA VAL A 102 -4.40 9.81 -0.58
C VAL A 102 -5.24 10.99 -0.11
N TRP A 103 -6.55 10.81 -0.11
CA TRP A 103 -7.51 11.65 0.59
C TRP A 103 -8.22 10.82 1.65
N ALA A 104 -8.23 11.31 2.88
CA ALA A 104 -8.91 10.67 4.01
C ALA A 104 -9.93 11.64 4.61
N GLY A 105 -11.16 11.15 4.83
CA GLY A 105 -12.28 11.95 5.27
C GLY A 105 -13.41 11.97 4.24
N LYS A 106 -14.58 12.49 4.63
CA LYS A 106 -15.74 12.57 3.74
C LYS A 106 -15.57 13.68 2.70
N THR A 107 -15.84 13.35 1.45
CA THR A 107 -15.74 14.27 0.31
C THR A 107 -17.08 14.48 -0.40
N ASP A 108 -18.19 14.25 0.30
CA ASP A 108 -19.54 14.22 -0.28
C ASP A 108 -20.37 15.49 -0.04
N LYS A 109 -19.99 16.33 0.92
CA LYS A 109 -20.79 17.47 1.35
C LYS A 109 -20.20 18.83 0.96
N PHE A 110 -19.06 19.15 1.53
CA PHE A 110 -18.42 20.45 1.31
C PHE A 110 -17.23 20.39 0.35
N TYR A 111 -16.74 19.18 0.12
CA TYR A 111 -15.55 18.94 -0.67
C TYR A 111 -15.90 18.08 -1.88
N GLN A 112 -15.52 18.56 -3.04
CA GLN A 112 -15.73 17.80 -4.28
C GLN A 112 -14.39 17.46 -4.91
N LEU A 113 -14.15 16.16 -5.06
CA LEU A 113 -13.05 15.65 -5.86
C LEU A 113 -13.54 15.48 -7.32
N PRO A 114 -12.68 15.75 -8.29
CA PRO A 114 -13.06 15.57 -9.69
C PRO A 114 -13.25 14.10 -10.03
N THR A 115 -14.12 13.83 -10.97
CA THR A 115 -14.12 12.54 -11.66
C THR A 115 -12.87 12.44 -12.49
N MET A 116 -12.13 11.36 -12.31
CA MET A 116 -10.90 11.08 -13.02
C MET A 116 -11.12 9.98 -14.05
N ASP A 117 -10.72 10.23 -15.28
CA ASP A 117 -10.69 9.25 -16.35
C ASP A 117 -9.28 8.74 -16.58
N THR A 118 -9.15 7.46 -16.98
CA THR A 118 -7.84 6.85 -17.23
C THR A 118 -7.01 7.71 -18.21
N GLY A 119 -5.80 8.05 -17.82
CA GLY A 119 -4.91 8.92 -18.57
C GLY A 119 -4.98 10.41 -18.20
N ASP A 120 -5.91 10.82 -17.33
CA ASP A 120 -5.94 12.20 -16.83
C ASP A 120 -4.64 12.54 -16.06
N PRO A 121 -4.15 13.76 -16.19
CA PRO A 121 -2.94 14.17 -15.51
C PRO A 121 -3.19 14.42 -14.00
N ILE A 122 -2.19 14.17 -13.18
CA ILE A 122 -2.25 14.32 -11.71
C ILE A 122 -2.69 15.73 -11.27
N ASN A 123 -2.37 16.77 -12.03
CA ASN A 123 -2.77 18.13 -11.73
C ASN A 123 -4.27 18.41 -11.91
N LYS A 124 -5.02 17.48 -12.55
CA LYS A 124 -6.49 17.52 -12.59
C LYS A 124 -7.10 17.16 -11.23
N LEU A 125 -6.36 16.41 -10.38
CA LEU A 125 -6.82 16.04 -9.05
C LEU A 125 -6.78 17.25 -8.11
N THR A 126 -7.81 18.07 -8.19
CA THR A 126 -7.97 19.27 -7.38
C THR A 126 -9.21 19.17 -6.52
N LEU A 127 -9.10 19.55 -5.27
CA LEU A 127 -10.25 19.64 -4.39
C LEU A 127 -10.98 20.95 -4.60
N LYS A 128 -12.28 20.90 -4.85
CA LYS A 128 -13.15 22.06 -4.81
C LYS A 128 -13.85 22.12 -3.46
N TYR A 129 -13.86 23.29 -2.87
CA TYR A 129 -14.62 23.59 -1.68
C TYR A 129 -15.87 24.38 -2.08
N GLU A 130 -17.05 23.84 -1.77
CA GLU A 130 -18.34 24.50 -2.01
C GLU A 130 -19.01 24.78 -0.66
N PRO A 131 -18.88 26.00 -0.12
CA PRO A 131 -19.59 26.35 1.10
C PRO A 131 -21.11 26.40 0.83
N GLU A 132 -21.88 25.75 1.67
CA GLU A 132 -23.31 26.05 1.71
C GLU A 132 -23.53 27.53 2.06
N ASN A 133 -24.58 28.13 1.50
CA ASN A 133 -24.87 29.57 1.61
C ASN A 133 -25.08 30.10 3.06
N ASN A 134 -24.94 29.27 4.08
CA ASN A 134 -25.13 29.62 5.48
C ASN A 134 -23.86 29.29 6.30
N ILE A 135 -22.88 30.17 6.24
CA ILE A 135 -21.54 30.00 6.79
C ILE A 135 -21.53 29.96 8.33
N SER A 136 -22.58 30.45 9.02
CA SER A 136 -22.52 30.70 10.44
C SER A 136 -22.57 29.48 11.35
N ASN A 137 -22.93 28.29 10.84
CA ASN A 137 -23.08 27.04 11.63
C ASN A 137 -22.50 25.79 10.96
N ASN A 138 -21.72 25.95 9.90
CA ASN A 138 -21.15 24.81 9.18
C ASN A 138 -19.90 24.31 9.89
N HIS A 139 -20.02 23.19 10.62
CA HIS A 139 -18.86 22.37 10.97
C HIS A 139 -18.32 21.74 9.68
N LEU A 140 -17.11 22.14 9.30
CA LEU A 140 -16.38 21.46 8.23
C LEU A 140 -16.01 20.07 8.71
N ASP A 141 -16.33 19.06 7.91
CA ASP A 141 -15.82 17.72 8.14
C ASP A 141 -14.31 17.73 7.99
N ALA A 142 -13.61 16.94 8.81
CA ALA A 142 -12.18 16.84 8.76
C ALA A 142 -11.75 16.12 7.47
N LEU A 143 -10.78 16.70 6.79
CA LEU A 143 -10.22 16.17 5.56
C LEU A 143 -8.69 16.25 5.62
N TRP A 144 -8.05 15.13 5.31
CA TRP A 144 -6.59 15.01 5.26
C TRP A 144 -6.16 14.56 3.87
N HIS A 145 -4.95 14.93 3.48
CA HIS A 145 -4.35 14.42 2.25
C HIS A 145 -2.86 14.12 2.46
N SER A 146 -2.36 13.16 1.71
CA SER A 146 -0.92 12.98 1.54
C SER A 146 -0.40 13.87 0.41
N GLY A 147 0.89 14.19 0.45
CA GLY A 147 1.61 14.49 -0.79
C GLY A 147 1.68 13.24 -1.69
N PRO A 148 2.24 13.36 -2.89
CA PRO A 148 2.56 12.19 -3.73
C PRO A 148 3.51 11.23 -2.98
N LEU A 149 3.16 9.96 -2.95
CA LEU A 149 3.90 8.87 -2.29
C LEU A 149 4.54 7.98 -3.33
#